data_c1f42c621ff2036aed87b789dac18088
#
_entry.id   c1f42c621ff2036aed87b789dac18088
#
_cell.length_a   1.000
_cell.length_b   1.000
_cell.length_c   1.000
_cell.angle_alpha   90.00
_cell.angle_beta   90.00
_cell.angle_gamma   90.00
#
_symmetry.space_group_name_H-M   'P 1'
#
loop_
_entity.id
_entity.type
_entity.pdbx_description
1 polymer ?
#
loop_
_entity_poly.entity_id
_entity_poly.type
_entity_poly.pdbx_seq_one_letter_code
_entity_poly.pdbx_strand_id
1 'polypeptide(L)'
;MPTYKLRPYQQEAVNTAIEWVKKNSEPALLELSGGAGKSLICAEIARVMYQMTGKRILVLVPNQDLLIQNGEKMELTGEKFSFYSASVSKSLRHHIVLATEGTFKSIAKERGHEFTLVIVDEAHKVTPTFKQIIEDMREGNPLLRVIGMTGTPFRSQTGYIYELDIENKIVQEATDPYYKKLLYRITCDELIAMGFLTPVTIGVSSESYDTSDMKLNGDDFTESELKKFFELKTITQKIVEDVIEKTKNHLGVILFCATLKHAKEVYDLLPVGSAVFLHGGLSNAERKHAI
;
A
#
# COMPACT_ATOMS: atom_id res chain seq x y z
N MET A 1 12.68 5.48 -23.75
CA MET A 1 11.61 4.47 -23.96
C MET A 1 11.58 3.59 -22.71
N PRO A 2 10.42 3.05 -22.29
CA PRO A 2 10.34 2.18 -21.13
C PRO A 2 11.20 0.93 -21.31
N THR A 3 11.88 0.50 -20.24
CA THR A 3 12.76 -0.68 -20.26
C THR A 3 12.05 -1.97 -19.83
N TYR A 4 10.71 -1.95 -19.73
CA TYR A 4 9.87 -3.05 -19.29
C TYR A 4 8.73 -3.32 -20.27
N LYS A 5 8.13 -4.50 -20.11
CA LYS A 5 6.88 -4.87 -20.78
C LYS A 5 5.85 -5.20 -19.71
N LEU A 6 4.70 -4.53 -19.77
CA LEU A 6 3.58 -4.85 -18.88
C LEU A 6 3.04 -6.26 -19.16
N ARG A 7 2.63 -6.95 -18.11
CA ARG A 7 1.83 -8.16 -18.22
C ARG A 7 0.42 -7.81 -18.74
N PRO A 8 -0.31 -8.73 -19.39
CA PRO A 8 -1.62 -8.42 -19.95
C PRO A 8 -2.58 -7.75 -18.97
N TYR A 9 -2.71 -8.26 -17.75
CA TYR A 9 -3.56 -7.70 -16.71
C TYR A 9 -3.12 -6.31 -16.24
N GLN A 10 -1.80 -6.03 -16.22
CA GLN A 10 -1.28 -4.71 -15.89
C GLN A 10 -1.64 -3.70 -16.97
N GLN A 11 -1.51 -4.08 -18.24
CA GLN A 11 -1.91 -3.24 -19.36
C GLN A 11 -3.41 -2.94 -19.34
N GLU A 12 -4.23 -3.93 -18.99
CA GLU A 12 -5.69 -3.76 -18.86
C GLU A 12 -6.02 -2.80 -17.73
N ALA A 13 -5.43 -2.95 -16.55
CA ALA A 13 -5.60 -2.02 -15.42
C ALA A 13 -5.24 -0.57 -15.79
N VAL A 14 -4.10 -0.37 -16.47
CA VAL A 14 -3.68 0.94 -16.98
C VAL A 14 -4.70 1.50 -17.96
N ASN A 15 -5.11 0.73 -18.96
CA ASN A 15 -6.04 1.18 -19.99
C ASN A 15 -7.39 1.59 -19.36
N THR A 16 -7.91 0.78 -18.44
CA THR A 16 -9.17 1.05 -17.75
C THR A 16 -9.10 2.34 -16.92
N ALA A 17 -8.01 2.57 -16.19
CA ALA A 17 -7.80 3.82 -15.46
C ALA A 17 -7.73 5.04 -16.40
N ILE A 18 -6.99 4.94 -17.51
CA ILE A 18 -6.86 6.02 -18.51
C ILE A 18 -8.22 6.33 -19.15
N GLU A 19 -9.00 5.33 -19.52
CA GLU A 19 -10.33 5.53 -20.10
C GLU A 19 -11.30 6.19 -19.11
N TRP A 20 -11.21 5.85 -17.82
CA TRP A 20 -12.00 6.51 -16.80
C TRP A 20 -11.66 7.99 -16.65
N VAL A 21 -10.40 8.33 -16.48
CA VAL A 21 -9.97 9.73 -16.26
C VAL A 21 -10.17 10.63 -17.47
N LYS A 22 -10.30 10.08 -18.67
CA LYS A 22 -10.69 10.84 -19.88
C LYS A 22 -12.14 11.33 -19.81
N LYS A 23 -13.02 10.56 -19.18
CA LYS A 23 -14.48 10.76 -19.23
C LYS A 23 -15.06 11.28 -17.91
N ASN A 24 -14.35 11.05 -16.78
CA ASN A 24 -14.87 11.32 -15.45
C ASN A 24 -13.87 12.11 -14.62
N SER A 25 -14.37 12.92 -13.68
CA SER A 25 -13.58 13.62 -12.66
C SER A 25 -13.76 13.00 -11.26
N GLU A 26 -14.68 12.04 -11.11
CA GLU A 26 -14.92 11.37 -9.84
C GLU A 26 -13.78 10.40 -9.48
N PRO A 27 -13.45 10.26 -8.19
CA PRO A 27 -12.44 9.33 -7.74
C PRO A 27 -12.79 7.89 -8.10
N ALA A 28 -11.82 7.12 -8.54
CA ALA A 28 -12.01 5.69 -8.84
C ALA A 28 -10.87 4.84 -8.30
N LEU A 29 -11.09 3.53 -8.21
CA LEU A 29 -10.22 2.59 -7.52
C LEU A 29 -9.80 1.44 -8.45
N LEU A 30 -8.55 1.01 -8.30
CA LEU A 30 -8.03 -0.26 -8.81
C LEU A 30 -7.73 -1.18 -7.61
N GLU A 31 -8.30 -2.36 -7.59
CA GLU A 31 -7.99 -3.41 -6.61
C GLU A 31 -6.92 -4.33 -7.19
N LEU A 32 -5.72 -4.22 -6.65
CA LEU A 32 -4.53 -4.92 -7.14
C LEU A 32 -3.88 -5.66 -5.98
N SER A 33 -4.04 -6.96 -5.93
CA SER A 33 -3.50 -7.81 -4.88
C SER A 33 -1.99 -7.69 -4.73
N GLY A 34 -1.46 -8.17 -3.60
CA GLY A 34 -0.02 -8.29 -3.38
C GLY A 34 0.67 -9.02 -4.53
N GLY A 35 1.81 -8.52 -5.00
CA GLY A 35 2.51 -9.13 -6.16
C GLY A 35 1.98 -8.77 -7.53
N ALA A 36 0.86 -8.06 -7.66
CA ALA A 36 0.32 -7.59 -8.95
C ALA A 36 1.21 -6.53 -9.65
N GLY A 37 2.15 -5.93 -8.93
CA GLY A 37 3.03 -4.89 -9.47
C GLY A 37 2.40 -3.49 -9.46
N LYS A 38 1.67 -3.15 -8.40
CA LYS A 38 1.02 -1.84 -8.19
C LYS A 38 1.90 -0.66 -8.56
N SER A 39 3.15 -0.63 -8.06
CA SER A 39 4.08 0.49 -8.31
C SER A 39 4.43 0.66 -9.79
N LEU A 40 4.48 -0.43 -10.58
CA LEU A 40 4.72 -0.36 -12.02
C LEU A 40 3.47 0.14 -12.78
N ILE A 41 2.28 -0.31 -12.36
CA ILE A 41 0.99 0.18 -12.91
C ILE A 41 0.85 1.68 -12.61
N CYS A 42 1.18 2.11 -11.38
CA CYS A 42 1.22 3.52 -10.97
C CYS A 42 2.12 4.35 -11.90
N ALA A 43 3.36 3.91 -12.06
CA ALA A 43 4.33 4.58 -12.89
C ALA A 43 3.87 4.69 -14.36
N GLU A 44 3.26 3.63 -14.89
CA GLU A 44 2.76 3.62 -16.25
C GLU A 44 1.54 4.54 -16.46
N ILE A 45 0.58 4.56 -15.51
CA ILE A 45 -0.54 5.52 -15.56
C ILE A 45 0.01 6.95 -15.54
N ALA A 46 0.96 7.26 -14.66
CA ALA A 46 1.56 8.59 -14.58
C ALA A 46 2.27 8.98 -15.88
N ARG A 47 3.06 8.05 -16.46
CA ARG A 47 3.76 8.25 -17.73
C ARG A 47 2.78 8.54 -18.87
N VAL A 48 1.79 7.66 -19.06
CA VAL A 48 0.81 7.79 -20.16
C VAL A 48 0.02 9.08 -20.04
N MET A 49 -0.45 9.41 -18.84
CA MET A 49 -1.20 10.66 -18.60
C MET A 49 -0.34 11.89 -18.84
N TYR A 50 0.92 11.89 -18.41
CA TYR A 50 1.83 12.99 -18.71
C TYR A 50 2.06 13.13 -20.21
N GLN A 51 2.35 12.04 -20.92
CA GLN A 51 2.58 12.08 -22.39
C GLN A 51 1.35 12.54 -23.17
N MET A 52 0.15 12.18 -22.70
CA MET A 52 -1.11 12.59 -23.36
C MET A 52 -1.48 14.05 -23.11
N THR A 53 -1.19 14.58 -21.93
CA THR A 53 -1.72 15.89 -21.50
C THR A 53 -0.66 16.97 -21.41
N GLY A 54 0.61 16.60 -21.26
CA GLY A 54 1.71 17.51 -20.92
C GLY A 54 1.59 18.16 -19.55
N LYS A 55 0.57 17.76 -18.75
CA LYS A 55 0.26 18.36 -17.44
C LYS A 55 0.85 17.58 -16.29
N ARG A 56 0.87 18.21 -15.11
CA ARG A 56 1.47 17.63 -13.92
C ARG A 56 0.63 16.49 -13.33
N ILE A 57 1.32 15.46 -12.90
CA ILE A 57 0.76 14.27 -12.25
C ILE A 57 1.37 14.14 -10.85
N LEU A 58 0.54 13.95 -9.86
CA LEU A 58 0.95 13.70 -8.49
C LEU A 58 0.75 12.21 -8.15
N VAL A 59 1.77 11.59 -7.57
CA VAL A 59 1.68 10.26 -6.94
C VAL A 59 1.81 10.48 -5.44
N LEU A 60 0.74 10.20 -4.69
CA LEU A 60 0.73 10.28 -3.23
C LEU A 60 0.95 8.89 -2.63
N VAL A 61 1.87 8.83 -1.67
CA VAL A 61 2.20 7.61 -0.94
C VAL A 61 2.18 7.87 0.57
N PRO A 62 1.86 6.86 1.41
CA PRO A 62 1.75 7.07 2.85
C PRO A 62 3.11 7.25 3.57
N ASN A 63 4.20 6.70 3.04
CA ASN A 63 5.50 6.71 3.71
C ASN A 63 6.68 6.76 2.73
N GLN A 64 7.89 6.91 3.29
CA GLN A 64 9.13 7.06 2.54
C GLN A 64 9.55 5.78 1.80
N ASP A 65 9.34 4.61 2.37
CA ASP A 65 9.78 3.35 1.76
C ASP A 65 9.00 3.11 0.45
N LEU A 66 7.68 3.35 0.47
CA LEU A 66 6.84 3.30 -0.73
C LEU A 66 7.18 4.43 -1.72
N LEU A 67 7.60 5.60 -1.23
CA LEU A 67 8.05 6.69 -2.11
C LEU A 67 9.26 6.25 -2.94
N ILE A 68 10.26 5.66 -2.30
CA ILE A 68 11.49 5.18 -2.96
C ILE A 68 11.14 4.03 -3.91
N GLN A 69 10.34 3.05 -3.47
CA GLN A 69 9.91 1.93 -4.30
C GLN A 69 9.16 2.39 -5.57
N ASN A 70 8.24 3.35 -5.44
CA ASN A 70 7.54 3.92 -6.58
C ASN A 70 8.51 4.71 -7.50
N GLY A 71 9.50 5.40 -6.92
CA GLY A 71 10.57 6.06 -7.66
C GLY A 71 11.38 5.09 -8.52
N GLU A 72 11.82 3.97 -7.97
CA GLU A 72 12.54 2.92 -8.71
C GLU A 72 11.71 2.39 -9.90
N LYS A 73 10.39 2.27 -9.76
CA LYS A 73 9.51 1.87 -10.88
C LYS A 73 9.30 3.00 -11.88
N MET A 74 9.28 4.26 -11.41
CA MET A 74 9.19 5.43 -12.28
C MET A 74 10.43 5.55 -13.17
N GLU A 75 11.64 5.27 -12.65
CA GLU A 75 12.89 5.26 -13.45
C GLU A 75 12.80 4.33 -14.67
N LEU A 76 12.14 3.17 -14.53
CA LEU A 76 11.96 2.22 -15.62
C LEU A 76 11.14 2.80 -16.78
N THR A 77 10.32 3.80 -16.52
CA THR A 77 9.50 4.46 -17.57
C THR A 77 10.34 5.35 -18.50
N GLY A 78 11.51 5.78 -18.08
CA GLY A 78 12.35 6.75 -18.75
C GLY A 78 11.88 8.21 -18.60
N GLU A 79 10.78 8.46 -17.86
CA GLU A 79 10.30 9.81 -17.59
C GLU A 79 11.06 10.45 -16.42
N LYS A 80 11.24 11.78 -16.49
CA LYS A 80 11.82 12.56 -15.40
C LYS A 80 10.75 12.83 -14.33
N PHE A 81 11.12 12.65 -13.09
CA PHE A 81 10.24 12.90 -11.95
C PHE A 81 10.97 13.63 -10.82
N SER A 82 10.22 14.10 -9.83
CA SER A 82 10.74 14.74 -8.63
C SER A 82 10.14 14.08 -7.40
N PHE A 83 10.92 14.03 -6.32
CA PHE A 83 10.39 13.71 -4.99
C PHE A 83 9.98 14.98 -4.26
N TYR A 84 8.84 14.92 -3.54
CA TYR A 84 8.41 15.93 -2.59
C TYR A 84 8.13 15.29 -1.22
N SER A 85 9.20 15.13 -0.45
CA SER A 85 9.19 14.50 0.88
C SER A 85 10.22 15.17 1.78
N ALA A 86 9.91 15.29 3.07
CA ALA A 86 10.80 15.88 4.06
C ALA A 86 12.11 15.10 4.22
N SER A 87 12.09 13.78 4.01
CA SER A 87 13.21 12.89 4.24
C SER A 87 14.08 12.61 3.00
N VAL A 88 13.59 12.94 1.80
CA VAL A 88 14.32 12.67 0.55
C VAL A 88 14.68 13.97 -0.17
N SER A 89 13.69 14.68 -0.68
CA SER A 89 13.84 15.94 -1.41
C SER A 89 12.51 16.68 -1.48
N LYS A 90 12.53 18.01 -1.45
CA LYS A 90 11.36 18.87 -1.70
C LYS A 90 11.49 19.57 -3.04
N SER A 91 11.27 18.84 -4.13
CA SER A 91 11.38 19.36 -5.49
C SER A 91 10.07 19.23 -6.27
N LEU A 92 9.69 20.28 -6.97
CA LEU A 92 8.58 20.31 -7.94
C LEU A 92 9.10 20.59 -9.37
N ARG A 93 10.35 20.24 -9.65
CA ARG A 93 11.01 20.60 -10.92
C ARG A 93 10.37 19.90 -12.12
N HIS A 94 9.99 18.63 -11.98
CA HIS A 94 9.46 17.82 -13.07
C HIS A 94 7.93 17.73 -13.02
N HIS A 95 7.31 17.32 -14.12
CA HIS A 95 5.86 17.22 -14.23
C HIS A 95 5.27 16.04 -13.46
N ILE A 96 6.02 14.95 -13.31
CA ILE A 96 5.62 13.85 -12.43
C ILE A 96 6.27 14.08 -11.07
N VAL A 97 5.45 14.12 -10.02
CA VAL A 97 5.88 14.35 -8.64
C VAL A 97 5.40 13.21 -7.78
N LEU A 98 6.33 12.55 -7.09
CA LEU A 98 6.07 11.55 -6.07
C LEU A 98 6.19 12.22 -4.71
N ALA A 99 5.13 12.16 -3.89
CA ALA A 99 5.09 12.89 -2.62
C ALA A 99 4.53 12.04 -1.48
N THR A 100 5.02 12.31 -0.26
CA THR A 100 4.36 11.81 0.95
C THR A 100 3.23 12.76 1.35
N GLU A 101 2.07 12.21 1.77
CA GLU A 101 0.88 12.98 2.17
C GLU A 101 1.23 14.07 3.19
N GLY A 102 1.95 13.72 4.27
CA GLY A 102 2.31 14.66 5.33
C GLY A 102 3.14 15.85 4.86
N THR A 103 3.97 15.68 3.82
CA THR A 103 4.77 16.79 3.28
C THR A 103 3.97 17.60 2.27
N PHE A 104 3.23 16.94 1.37
CA PHE A 104 2.48 17.61 0.31
C PHE A 104 1.33 18.47 0.85
N LYS A 105 0.72 18.09 1.97
CA LYS A 105 -0.32 18.87 2.65
C LYS A 105 0.05 20.36 2.81
N SER A 106 1.31 20.66 3.10
CA SER A 106 1.76 22.04 3.34
C SER A 106 1.68 22.96 2.13
N ILE A 107 1.59 22.38 0.91
CA ILE A 107 1.55 23.15 -0.36
C ILE A 107 0.30 22.83 -1.21
N ALA A 108 -0.56 21.93 -0.74
CA ALA A 108 -1.70 21.45 -1.52
C ALA A 108 -2.62 22.59 -1.96
N LYS A 109 -2.91 23.53 -1.10
CA LYS A 109 -3.77 24.70 -1.40
C LYS A 109 -3.12 25.66 -2.39
N GLU A 110 -1.82 25.92 -2.24
CA GLU A 110 -1.08 26.88 -3.08
C GLU A 110 -0.76 26.30 -4.46
N ARG A 111 -0.28 25.04 -4.50
CA ARG A 111 0.31 24.42 -5.69
C ARG A 111 -0.54 23.30 -6.31
N GLY A 112 -1.62 22.90 -5.60
CA GLY A 112 -2.46 21.76 -6.02
C GLY A 112 -3.13 21.96 -7.37
N HIS A 113 -3.48 23.19 -7.72
CA HIS A 113 -4.10 23.55 -9.02
C HIS A 113 -3.23 23.22 -10.24
N GLU A 114 -1.92 23.02 -10.04
CA GLU A 114 -1.00 22.67 -11.15
C GLU A 114 -1.16 21.22 -11.61
N PHE A 115 -1.77 20.38 -10.80
CA PHE A 115 -1.91 18.94 -11.07
C PHE A 115 -3.27 18.61 -11.68
N THR A 116 -3.28 17.68 -12.63
CA THR A 116 -4.51 17.23 -13.31
C THR A 116 -4.97 15.86 -12.84
N LEU A 117 -4.06 15.06 -12.29
CA LEU A 117 -4.33 13.72 -11.76
C LEU A 117 -3.54 13.50 -10.49
N VAL A 118 -4.19 12.91 -9.50
CA VAL A 118 -3.58 12.33 -8.31
C VAL A 118 -3.73 10.82 -8.37
N ILE A 119 -2.62 10.09 -8.29
CA ILE A 119 -2.59 8.65 -8.12
C ILE A 119 -2.23 8.36 -6.67
N VAL A 120 -3.03 7.56 -5.98
CA VAL A 120 -2.88 7.27 -4.54
C VAL A 120 -2.49 5.82 -4.36
N ASP A 121 -1.31 5.58 -3.85
CA ASP A 121 -0.88 4.23 -3.47
C ASP A 121 -1.34 3.92 -2.03
N GLU A 122 -1.65 2.65 -1.76
CA GLU A 122 -2.28 2.19 -0.51
C GLU A 122 -3.57 2.96 -0.18
N ALA A 123 -4.42 3.11 -1.17
CA ALA A 123 -5.65 3.91 -1.19
C ALA A 123 -6.71 3.49 -0.15
N HIS A 124 -6.54 2.34 0.53
CA HIS A 124 -7.39 1.96 1.65
C HIS A 124 -7.25 2.93 2.85
N LYS A 125 -6.15 3.67 2.93
CA LYS A 125 -5.90 4.70 3.95
C LYS A 125 -6.52 6.04 3.56
N VAL A 126 -7.86 6.12 3.48
CA VAL A 126 -8.57 7.40 3.27
C VAL A 126 -8.53 8.23 4.57
N THR A 127 -7.39 8.86 4.84
CA THR A 127 -7.17 9.66 6.06
C THR A 127 -7.86 11.03 5.95
N PRO A 128 -8.16 11.71 7.08
CA PRO A 128 -8.59 13.11 7.05
C PRO A 128 -7.57 14.02 6.33
N THR A 129 -6.28 13.73 6.50
CA THR A 129 -5.20 14.47 5.80
C THR A 129 -5.30 14.31 4.29
N PHE A 130 -5.51 13.09 3.81
CA PHE A 130 -5.70 12.83 2.40
C PHE A 130 -6.94 13.57 1.85
N LYS A 131 -8.10 13.45 2.53
CA LYS A 131 -9.33 14.17 2.12
C LYS A 131 -9.08 15.68 2.02
N GLN A 132 -8.41 16.27 3.01
CA GLN A 132 -8.06 17.70 3.02
C GLN A 132 -7.15 18.10 1.85
N ILE A 133 -6.13 17.28 1.53
CA ILE A 133 -5.23 17.53 0.37
C ILE A 133 -6.06 17.61 -0.92
N ILE A 134 -6.96 16.66 -1.15
CA ILE A 134 -7.76 16.63 -2.37
C ILE A 134 -8.75 17.80 -2.43
N GLU A 135 -9.35 18.18 -1.30
CA GLU A 135 -10.23 19.35 -1.19
C GLU A 135 -9.48 20.64 -1.53
N ASP A 136 -8.32 20.87 -0.90
CA ASP A 136 -7.45 22.03 -1.15
C ASP A 136 -7.03 22.12 -2.62
N MET A 137 -6.71 21.00 -3.26
CA MET A 137 -6.36 20.93 -4.67
C MET A 137 -7.56 21.24 -5.57
N ARG A 138 -8.76 20.78 -5.19
CA ARG A 138 -9.99 21.00 -5.95
C ARG A 138 -10.49 22.44 -5.89
N GLU A 139 -10.16 23.20 -4.84
CA GLU A 139 -10.46 24.63 -4.81
C GLU A 139 -9.87 25.36 -6.02
N GLY A 140 -8.66 25.00 -6.45
CA GLY A 140 -7.99 25.58 -7.62
C GLY A 140 -8.17 24.79 -8.92
N ASN A 141 -8.59 23.53 -8.86
CA ASN A 141 -8.86 22.66 -10.00
C ASN A 141 -10.05 21.73 -9.76
N PRO A 142 -11.30 22.20 -9.99
CA PRO A 142 -12.51 21.38 -9.77
C PRO A 142 -12.56 20.09 -10.60
N LEU A 143 -11.81 20.01 -11.69
CA LEU A 143 -11.72 18.84 -12.57
C LEU A 143 -10.57 17.89 -12.21
N LEU A 144 -9.97 18.06 -11.02
CA LEU A 144 -8.94 17.15 -10.53
C LEU A 144 -9.43 15.71 -10.50
N ARG A 145 -8.68 14.83 -11.10
CA ARG A 145 -8.95 13.40 -11.16
C ARG A 145 -8.17 12.67 -10.08
N VAL A 146 -8.76 11.60 -9.52
CA VAL A 146 -8.12 10.79 -8.48
C VAL A 146 -8.27 9.31 -8.82
N ILE A 147 -7.17 8.58 -8.89
CA ILE A 147 -7.12 7.12 -9.02
C ILE A 147 -6.43 6.55 -7.80
N GLY A 148 -7.16 5.74 -7.02
CA GLY A 148 -6.61 4.97 -5.91
C GLY A 148 -6.18 3.58 -6.35
N MET A 149 -5.16 3.03 -5.70
CA MET A 149 -4.73 1.65 -5.86
C MET A 149 -4.52 1.00 -4.49
N THR A 150 -5.06 -0.19 -4.30
CA THR A 150 -4.90 -0.96 -3.06
C THR A 150 -5.07 -2.45 -3.32
N GLY A 151 -4.50 -3.30 -2.47
CA GLY A 151 -4.79 -4.73 -2.43
C GLY A 151 -5.93 -5.08 -1.46
N THR A 152 -6.36 -4.14 -0.63
CA THR A 152 -7.33 -4.35 0.46
C THR A 152 -8.33 -3.20 0.50
N PRO A 153 -9.35 -3.18 -0.37
CA PRO A 153 -10.31 -2.06 -0.49
C PRO A 153 -11.39 -2.05 0.59
N PHE A 154 -11.21 -2.77 1.67
CA PHE A 154 -12.17 -2.95 2.76
C PHE A 154 -11.62 -2.42 4.09
N ARG A 155 -12.52 -1.86 4.93
CA ARG A 155 -12.27 -1.42 6.30
C ARG A 155 -13.26 -2.07 7.25
N SER A 156 -12.81 -2.53 8.40
CA SER A 156 -13.63 -3.26 9.37
C SER A 156 -14.86 -2.49 9.85
N GLN A 157 -14.77 -1.15 9.96
CA GLN A 157 -15.85 -0.32 10.49
C GLN A 157 -16.78 0.26 9.43
N THR A 158 -16.29 0.56 8.23
CA THR A 158 -17.03 1.26 7.17
C THR A 158 -17.27 0.44 5.91
N GLY A 159 -16.75 -0.79 5.87
CA GLY A 159 -16.89 -1.66 4.71
C GLY A 159 -16.01 -1.25 3.53
N TYR A 160 -16.48 -1.47 2.33
CA TYR A 160 -15.75 -1.14 1.11
C TYR A 160 -15.60 0.38 0.93
N ILE A 161 -14.45 0.80 0.40
CA ILE A 161 -14.12 2.21 0.18
C ILE A 161 -14.60 2.75 -1.18
N TYR A 162 -15.37 1.96 -1.94
CA TYR A 162 -15.97 2.34 -3.22
C TYR A 162 -17.48 2.06 -3.22
N GLU A 163 -18.23 2.89 -3.96
CA GLU A 163 -19.71 2.85 -4.02
C GLU A 163 -20.21 1.83 -5.05
N LEU A 164 -19.60 1.81 -6.24
CA LEU A 164 -20.00 0.94 -7.35
C LEU A 164 -18.92 -0.10 -7.63
N ASP A 165 -19.31 -1.35 -7.82
CA ASP A 165 -18.41 -2.40 -8.28
C ASP A 165 -18.06 -2.28 -9.79
N ILE A 166 -17.29 -3.24 -10.31
CA ILE A 166 -16.89 -3.28 -11.73
C ILE A 166 -18.12 -3.32 -12.66
N GLU A 167 -19.20 -4.00 -12.25
CA GLU A 167 -20.45 -4.15 -13.01
C GLU A 167 -21.43 -2.97 -12.83
N ASN A 168 -21.04 -1.91 -12.12
CA ASN A 168 -21.86 -0.75 -11.72
C ASN A 168 -23.00 -1.09 -10.74
N LYS A 169 -22.86 -2.14 -9.94
CA LYS A 169 -23.80 -2.46 -8.87
C LYS A 169 -23.38 -1.73 -7.59
N ILE A 170 -24.37 -1.23 -6.85
CA ILE A 170 -24.15 -0.58 -5.55
C ILE A 170 -23.64 -1.62 -4.54
N VAL A 171 -22.56 -1.31 -3.86
CA VAL A 171 -21.95 -2.15 -2.82
C VAL A 171 -22.65 -1.86 -1.50
N GLN A 172 -23.44 -2.82 -1.00
CA GLN A 172 -24.28 -2.66 0.20
C GLN A 172 -23.44 -2.49 1.48
N GLU A 173 -22.24 -3.08 1.52
CA GLU A 173 -21.31 -3.02 2.66
C GLU A 173 -20.45 -1.74 2.68
N ALA A 174 -20.68 -0.77 1.81
CA ALA A 174 -19.98 0.51 1.77
C ALA A 174 -20.78 1.59 2.51
N THR A 175 -20.36 1.97 3.72
CA THR A 175 -21.07 2.96 4.55
C THR A 175 -20.65 4.41 4.25
N ASP A 176 -19.34 4.65 4.04
CA ASP A 176 -18.75 5.96 3.68
C ASP A 176 -17.69 5.79 2.60
N PRO A 177 -18.11 5.40 1.37
CA PRO A 177 -17.16 5.16 0.28
C PRO A 177 -16.62 6.49 -0.25
N TYR A 178 -15.29 6.58 -0.33
CA TYR A 178 -14.62 7.73 -0.93
C TYR A 178 -14.54 7.63 -2.45
N TYR A 179 -14.33 6.42 -2.98
CA TYR A 179 -14.20 6.19 -4.42
C TYR A 179 -15.58 5.89 -5.03
N LYS A 180 -15.87 6.52 -6.16
CA LYS A 180 -17.15 6.32 -6.86
C LYS A 180 -17.27 4.92 -7.42
N LYS A 181 -16.18 4.37 -7.96
CA LYS A 181 -16.23 3.09 -8.66
C LYS A 181 -14.94 2.30 -8.53
N LEU A 182 -15.10 0.98 -8.38
CA LEU A 182 -14.04 0.01 -8.65
C LEU A 182 -13.95 -0.24 -10.16
N LEU A 183 -12.82 0.12 -10.76
CA LEU A 183 -12.61 0.03 -12.20
C LEU A 183 -12.07 -1.33 -12.65
N TYR A 184 -11.19 -1.91 -11.85
CA TYR A 184 -10.47 -3.13 -12.17
C TYR A 184 -10.12 -3.87 -10.89
N ARG A 185 -10.11 -5.21 -10.97
CA ARG A 185 -9.69 -6.11 -9.89
C ARG A 185 -8.79 -7.19 -10.45
N ILE A 186 -7.73 -7.52 -9.72
CA ILE A 186 -6.94 -8.73 -9.90
C ILE A 186 -6.65 -9.34 -8.52
N THR A 187 -7.06 -10.57 -8.31
CA THR A 187 -6.94 -11.30 -7.04
C THR A 187 -5.64 -12.10 -6.96
N CYS A 188 -5.27 -12.53 -5.76
CA CYS A 188 -4.14 -13.45 -5.57
C CYS A 188 -4.38 -14.77 -6.31
N ASP A 189 -5.61 -15.31 -6.26
CA ASP A 189 -5.96 -16.59 -6.90
C ASP A 189 -5.80 -16.52 -8.42
N GLU A 190 -6.23 -15.41 -9.04
CA GLU A 190 -6.01 -15.19 -10.47
C GLU A 190 -4.52 -15.09 -10.83
N LEU A 191 -3.73 -14.39 -10.00
CA LEU A 191 -2.28 -14.29 -10.20
C LEU A 191 -1.57 -15.65 -10.04
N ILE A 192 -2.03 -16.49 -9.11
CA ILE A 192 -1.56 -17.86 -8.93
C ILE A 192 -1.95 -18.72 -10.15
N ALA A 193 -3.21 -18.66 -10.59
CA ALA A 193 -3.68 -19.38 -11.76
C ALA A 193 -2.92 -19.02 -13.04
N MET A 194 -2.51 -17.74 -13.17
CA MET A 194 -1.67 -17.26 -14.27
C MET A 194 -0.18 -17.60 -14.12
N GLY A 195 0.24 -18.21 -13.01
CA GLY A 195 1.65 -18.53 -12.72
C GLY A 195 2.52 -17.34 -12.33
N PHE A 196 1.94 -16.20 -11.91
CA PHE A 196 2.68 -15.03 -11.47
C PHE A 196 2.94 -14.99 -9.96
N LEU A 197 2.19 -15.78 -9.20
CA LEU A 197 2.42 -16.02 -7.78
C LEU A 197 2.47 -17.51 -7.49
N THR A 198 3.20 -17.88 -6.46
CA THR A 198 3.25 -19.25 -5.95
C THR A 198 1.98 -19.55 -5.16
N PRO A 199 1.39 -20.77 -5.29
CA PRO A 199 0.29 -21.18 -4.43
C PRO A 199 0.65 -21.08 -2.94
N VAL A 200 -0.32 -20.62 -2.14
CA VAL A 200 -0.16 -20.49 -0.69
C VAL A 200 -0.72 -21.74 -0.02
N THR A 201 0.06 -22.36 0.87
CA THR A 201 -0.41 -23.40 1.76
C THR A 201 -0.66 -22.82 3.14
N ILE A 202 -1.89 -22.90 3.63
CA ILE A 202 -2.24 -22.44 4.98
C ILE A 202 -1.94 -23.56 5.94
N GLY A 203 -0.96 -23.34 6.83
CA GLY A 203 -0.69 -24.20 7.99
C GLY A 203 -1.50 -23.72 9.18
N VAL A 204 -2.03 -24.67 9.98
CA VAL A 204 -2.68 -24.36 11.25
C VAL A 204 -1.67 -24.61 12.37
N SER A 205 -1.45 -23.64 13.27
CA SER A 205 -0.69 -23.84 14.49
C SER A 205 -1.54 -24.66 15.49
N SER A 206 -0.90 -25.55 16.22
CA SER A 206 -1.54 -26.27 17.33
C SER A 206 -1.76 -25.36 18.55
N GLU A 207 -0.99 -24.27 18.64
CA GLU A 207 -1.06 -23.28 19.71
C GLU A 207 -1.46 -21.93 19.12
N SER A 208 -2.35 -21.23 19.80
CA SER A 208 -2.80 -19.90 19.40
C SER A 208 -3.00 -19.00 20.62
N TYR A 209 -2.87 -17.70 20.41
CA TYR A 209 -3.27 -16.72 21.41
C TYR A 209 -4.79 -16.58 21.40
N ASP A 210 -5.42 -16.68 22.57
CA ASP A 210 -6.84 -16.34 22.73
C ASP A 210 -6.96 -14.81 22.90
N THR A 211 -7.49 -14.15 21.90
CA THR A 211 -7.67 -12.69 21.85
C THR A 211 -9.11 -12.26 22.14
N SER A 212 -9.99 -13.18 22.53
CA SER A 212 -11.44 -12.93 22.71
C SER A 212 -11.75 -11.84 23.73
N ASP A 213 -10.93 -11.69 24.77
CA ASP A 213 -11.12 -10.69 25.82
C ASP A 213 -10.41 -9.35 25.55
N MET A 214 -9.71 -9.20 24.41
CA MET A 214 -8.98 -7.98 24.07
C MET A 214 -9.91 -6.90 23.53
N LYS A 215 -9.74 -5.67 24.01
CA LYS A 215 -10.53 -4.52 23.55
C LYS A 215 -9.89 -3.87 22.34
N LEU A 216 -10.72 -3.66 21.31
CA LEU A 216 -10.35 -2.89 20.12
C LEU A 216 -10.49 -1.39 20.40
N ASN A 217 -9.57 -0.61 19.86
CA ASN A 217 -9.69 0.84 19.75
C ASN A 217 -9.64 1.21 18.26
N GLY A 218 -10.83 1.39 17.67
CA GLY A 218 -10.96 1.46 16.22
C GLY A 218 -10.74 0.08 15.59
N ASP A 219 -9.92 0.01 14.56
CA ASP A 219 -9.60 -1.23 13.83
C ASP A 219 -8.43 -2.01 14.43
N ASP A 220 -7.81 -1.51 15.52
CA ASP A 220 -6.59 -2.06 16.08
C ASP A 220 -6.67 -2.25 17.61
N PHE A 221 -5.84 -3.14 18.16
CA PHE A 221 -5.67 -3.27 19.60
C PHE A 221 -4.79 -2.15 20.15
N THR A 222 -5.09 -1.68 21.37
CA THR A 222 -4.23 -0.69 22.02
C THR A 222 -2.88 -1.30 22.39
N GLU A 223 -1.82 -0.48 22.37
CA GLU A 223 -0.47 -0.93 22.75
C GLU A 223 -0.42 -1.47 24.20
N SER A 224 -1.25 -0.92 25.09
CA SER A 224 -1.35 -1.38 26.49
C SER A 224 -2.00 -2.75 26.62
N GLU A 225 -3.00 -3.06 25.81
CA GLU A 225 -3.64 -4.39 25.74
C GLU A 225 -2.67 -5.42 25.17
N LEU A 226 -2.01 -5.10 24.06
CA LEU A 226 -0.99 -5.95 23.46
C LEU A 226 0.15 -6.26 24.44
N LYS A 227 0.64 -5.26 25.19
CA LYS A 227 1.69 -5.48 26.21
C LYS A 227 1.26 -6.47 27.29
N LYS A 228 0.07 -6.32 27.86
CA LYS A 228 -0.46 -7.25 28.88
C LYS A 228 -0.60 -8.66 28.37
N PHE A 229 -1.09 -8.78 27.14
CA PHE A 229 -1.40 -10.06 26.51
C PHE A 229 -0.14 -10.88 26.21
N PHE A 230 0.91 -10.26 25.67
CA PHE A 230 2.15 -10.93 25.32
C PHE A 230 3.13 -11.15 26.50
N GLU A 231 2.75 -10.79 27.72
CA GLU A 231 3.51 -11.14 28.93
C GLU A 231 3.37 -12.64 29.33
N LEU A 232 2.56 -13.41 28.61
CA LEU A 232 2.40 -14.86 28.81
C LEU A 232 3.51 -15.64 28.09
N LYS A 233 4.73 -15.59 28.64
CA LYS A 233 5.97 -16.21 28.08
C LYS A 233 5.83 -17.67 27.66
N THR A 234 5.01 -18.47 28.36
CA THR A 234 4.82 -19.89 28.09
C THR A 234 4.16 -20.18 26.75
N ILE A 235 3.20 -19.35 26.31
CA ILE A 235 2.52 -19.50 25.01
C ILE A 235 3.47 -19.09 23.89
N THR A 236 4.18 -17.98 24.03
CA THR A 236 5.16 -17.51 23.04
C THR A 236 6.24 -18.57 22.78
N GLN A 237 6.76 -19.21 23.84
CA GLN A 237 7.75 -20.28 23.70
C GLN A 237 7.21 -21.46 22.90
N LYS A 238 6.01 -21.97 23.23
CA LYS A 238 5.39 -23.08 22.49
C LYS A 238 5.14 -22.74 21.02
N ILE A 239 4.70 -21.51 20.71
CA ILE A 239 4.51 -21.07 19.33
C ILE A 239 5.84 -21.04 18.58
N VAL A 240 6.91 -20.55 19.19
CA VAL A 240 8.25 -20.54 18.59
C VAL A 240 8.76 -21.96 18.32
N GLU A 241 8.58 -22.88 19.28
CA GLU A 241 8.94 -24.30 19.12
C GLU A 241 8.17 -24.94 17.95
N ASP A 242 6.84 -24.70 17.83
CA ASP A 242 6.00 -25.18 16.72
C ASP A 242 6.45 -24.59 15.36
N VAL A 243 6.79 -23.30 15.34
CA VAL A 243 7.32 -22.63 14.13
C VAL A 243 8.65 -23.27 13.71
N ILE A 244 9.60 -23.47 14.64
CA ILE A 244 10.90 -24.09 14.34
C ILE A 244 10.69 -25.49 13.73
N GLU A 245 9.83 -26.30 14.34
CA GLU A 245 9.56 -27.66 13.85
C GLU A 245 8.93 -27.67 12.45
N LYS A 246 7.92 -26.83 12.23
CA LYS A 246 7.19 -26.77 10.95
C LYS A 246 7.99 -26.15 9.81
N THR A 247 8.95 -25.29 10.14
CA THR A 247 9.69 -24.53 9.13
C THR A 247 11.12 -25.00 8.90
N LYS A 248 11.57 -26.09 9.55
CA LYS A 248 12.92 -26.61 9.43
C LYS A 248 13.41 -26.90 8.00
N ASN A 249 12.48 -27.12 7.06
CA ASN A 249 12.78 -27.37 5.65
C ASN A 249 12.49 -26.14 4.77
N HIS A 250 12.15 -24.98 5.32
CA HIS A 250 11.89 -23.77 4.57
C HIS A 250 13.19 -22.96 4.37
N LEU A 251 13.33 -22.33 3.19
CA LEU A 251 14.52 -21.52 2.85
C LEU A 251 14.54 -20.18 3.61
N GLY A 252 13.37 -19.67 4.03
CA GLY A 252 13.23 -18.43 4.79
C GLY A 252 11.89 -18.37 5.49
N VAL A 253 11.86 -17.74 6.65
CA VAL A 253 10.68 -17.57 7.49
C VAL A 253 10.62 -16.13 7.96
N ILE A 254 9.45 -15.50 7.88
CA ILE A 254 9.20 -14.17 8.42
C ILE A 254 8.21 -14.31 9.58
N LEU A 255 8.61 -13.83 10.76
CA LEU A 255 7.78 -13.79 11.95
C LEU A 255 7.35 -12.35 12.23
N PHE A 256 6.07 -12.05 12.04
CA PHE A 256 5.50 -10.76 12.41
C PHE A 256 5.08 -10.77 13.87
N CYS A 257 5.61 -9.83 14.63
CA CYS A 257 5.32 -9.71 16.06
C CYS A 257 4.53 -8.41 16.34
N ALA A 258 3.63 -8.46 17.31
CA ALA A 258 2.72 -7.35 17.60
C ALA A 258 3.42 -6.11 18.24
N THR A 259 4.51 -6.32 18.98
CA THR A 259 5.28 -5.23 19.62
C THR A 259 6.78 -5.50 19.53
N LEU A 260 7.62 -4.46 19.71
CA LEU A 260 9.08 -4.61 19.77
C LEU A 260 9.52 -5.54 20.90
N LYS A 261 8.85 -5.49 22.07
CA LYS A 261 9.14 -6.36 23.21
C LYS A 261 8.84 -7.81 22.85
N HIS A 262 7.68 -8.09 22.25
CA HIS A 262 7.30 -9.42 21.78
C HIS A 262 8.28 -9.93 20.71
N ALA A 263 8.65 -9.10 19.75
CA ALA A 263 9.63 -9.46 18.73
C ALA A 263 11.00 -9.80 19.33
N LYS A 264 11.42 -9.08 20.38
CA LYS A 264 12.67 -9.38 21.09
C LYS A 264 12.59 -10.71 21.85
N GLU A 265 11.47 -10.99 22.52
CA GLU A 265 11.24 -12.27 23.22
C GLU A 265 11.25 -13.45 22.24
N VAL A 266 10.58 -13.33 21.09
CA VAL A 266 10.61 -14.34 20.02
C VAL A 266 12.04 -14.54 19.51
N TYR A 267 12.77 -13.44 19.24
CA TYR A 267 14.16 -13.51 18.77
C TYR A 267 15.06 -14.25 19.76
N ASP A 268 14.92 -13.98 21.06
CA ASP A 268 15.74 -14.61 22.12
C ASP A 268 15.44 -16.11 22.32
N LEU A 269 14.26 -16.58 21.86
CA LEU A 269 13.87 -17.99 21.86
C LEU A 269 14.35 -18.77 20.62
N LEU A 270 14.74 -18.08 19.57
CA LEU A 270 15.24 -18.70 18.33
C LEU A 270 16.69 -19.19 18.51
N PRO A 271 17.12 -20.22 17.78
CA PRO A 271 18.50 -20.69 17.83
C PRO A 271 19.49 -19.54 17.50
N VAL A 272 20.57 -19.46 18.24
CA VAL A 272 21.57 -18.39 18.07
C VAL A 272 22.10 -18.35 16.64
N GLY A 273 22.01 -17.20 16.00
CA GLY A 273 22.50 -16.97 14.63
C GLY A 273 21.53 -17.46 13.54
N SER A 274 20.34 -17.98 13.87
CA SER A 274 19.35 -18.43 12.89
C SER A 274 18.39 -17.34 12.40
N ALA A 275 18.38 -16.18 13.04
CA ALA A 275 17.43 -15.11 12.73
C ALA A 275 18.07 -13.72 12.79
N VAL A 276 17.42 -12.77 12.15
CA VAL A 276 17.75 -11.34 12.21
C VAL A 276 16.57 -10.59 12.81
N PHE A 277 16.84 -9.70 13.75
CA PHE A 277 15.86 -8.87 14.41
C PHE A 277 15.66 -7.56 13.63
N LEU A 278 14.52 -7.45 12.94
CA LEU A 278 14.17 -6.26 12.16
C LEU A 278 13.19 -5.37 12.93
N HIS A 279 13.49 -4.08 13.05
CA HIS A 279 12.64 -3.11 13.73
C HIS A 279 12.73 -1.70 13.14
N GLY A 280 11.81 -0.80 13.54
CA GLY A 280 11.71 0.56 13.02
C GLY A 280 12.91 1.47 13.28
N GLY A 281 13.75 1.15 14.28
CA GLY A 281 14.96 1.93 14.60
C GLY A 281 16.19 1.64 13.73
N LEU A 282 16.14 0.63 12.85
CA LEU A 282 17.22 0.33 11.93
C LEU A 282 17.24 1.31 10.76
N SER A 283 18.45 1.72 10.34
CA SER A 283 18.65 2.45 9.11
C SER A 283 18.31 1.60 7.87
N ASN A 284 18.08 2.25 6.73
CA ASN A 284 17.82 1.55 5.47
C ASN A 284 18.99 0.65 5.03
N ALA A 285 20.23 1.04 5.34
CA ALA A 285 21.40 0.24 5.05
C ALA A 285 21.44 -1.04 5.90
N GLU A 286 21.18 -0.93 7.21
CA GLU A 286 21.09 -2.07 8.12
C GLU A 286 19.97 -3.04 7.73
N ARG A 287 18.79 -2.53 7.36
CA ARG A 287 17.68 -3.36 6.87
C ARG A 287 18.03 -4.12 5.59
N LYS A 288 18.64 -3.45 4.59
CA LYS A 288 19.08 -4.11 3.35
C LYS A 288 20.16 -5.15 3.56
N HIS A 289 21.01 -4.97 4.58
CA HIS A 289 22.06 -5.96 4.90
C HIS A 289 21.49 -7.16 5.66
N ALA A 290 20.39 -6.99 6.35
CA ALA A 290 19.73 -8.00 7.17
C ALA A 290 18.77 -8.94 6.38
N ILE A 291 18.38 -8.55 5.19
CA ILE A 291 17.53 -9.31 4.25
C ILE A 291 18.37 -9.82 3.08
#